data_a12a086a33b4f5704ba8ab1b83031a7e
#
_entry.id   a12a086a33b4f5704ba8ab1b83031a7e
#
_cell.length_a   1.000
_cell.length_b   1.000
_cell.length_c   1.000
_cell.angle_alpha   90.00
_cell.angle_beta   90.00
_cell.angle_gamma   90.00
#
_symmetry.space_group_name_H-M   'P 1'
#
loop_
_entity.id
_entity.type
_entity.pdbx_description
1 polymer ?
#
loop_
_entity_poly.entity_id
_entity_poly.type
_entity_poly.pdbx_seq_one_letter_code
_entity_poly.pdbx_strand_id
1 'polypeptide(L)'
;MPRTPLPSLFVSHGSPMFAVRPSKAGPLLTDLGRRLPSLLAVLVLSPHWSTDFEVEITAGPQPETIHDFGGFPEELYRLRYPAPGAPEVARLAAEILAGAGVPVRLNTEQGLDHGAWVPLMHLLPEAKVPVVQISMPSWANPAGAFALGQTLAPLAAEGVLLVGSGSLTHNLRDVFGSMSGRAGVGDAGYVDAFRGWIRQQLQAGDVEAILDYRRRAPDAARAHPTEEHFVGLPFALGAGRLDEGLEILDGGVDDDFLSMDAYVLGKLPNDAQS
;
A
#
# COMPACT_ATOMS: atom_id res chain seq x y z
N MET A 1 22.87 -14.75 -13.26
CA MET A 1 22.75 -14.96 -11.82
C MET A 1 21.31 -14.67 -11.43
N PRO A 2 20.67 -15.44 -10.55
CA PRO A 2 19.36 -15.08 -10.06
C PRO A 2 19.42 -13.68 -9.42
N ARG A 3 18.41 -12.84 -9.66
CA ARG A 3 18.31 -11.55 -9.01
C ARG A 3 18.04 -11.73 -7.52
N THR A 4 18.62 -10.89 -6.68
CA THR A 4 18.19 -10.78 -5.29
C THR A 4 16.73 -10.30 -5.30
N PRO A 5 15.81 -11.01 -4.66
CA PRO A 5 14.42 -10.59 -4.61
C PRO A 5 14.29 -9.20 -4.00
N LEU A 6 13.39 -8.38 -4.53
CA LEU A 6 13.10 -7.05 -4.01
C LEU A 6 12.42 -7.13 -2.64
N PRO A 7 12.58 -6.14 -1.76
CA PRO A 7 11.71 -5.98 -0.60
C PRO A 7 10.27 -5.70 -1.05
N SER A 8 9.30 -5.90 -0.18
CA SER A 8 7.96 -5.36 -0.35
C SER A 8 7.81 -4.04 0.39
N LEU A 9 6.81 -3.25 0.01
CA LEU A 9 6.51 -1.98 0.65
C LEU A 9 5.08 -1.98 1.19
N PHE A 10 4.90 -1.43 2.39
CA PHE A 10 3.64 -0.84 2.80
C PHE A 10 3.75 0.68 2.70
N VAL A 11 2.75 1.33 2.11
CA VAL A 11 2.69 2.80 2.01
C VAL A 11 1.34 3.30 2.50
N SER A 12 1.36 4.31 3.38
CA SER A 12 0.17 5.08 3.68
C SER A 12 -0.04 6.11 2.58
N HIS A 13 -1.16 6.01 1.84
CA HIS A 13 -1.46 6.94 0.75
C HIS A 13 -2.19 8.22 1.23
N GLY A 14 -2.68 8.22 2.49
CA GLY A 14 -3.35 9.37 3.07
C GLY A 14 -4.62 9.78 2.33
N SER A 15 -4.92 11.09 2.35
CA SER A 15 -6.00 11.64 1.52
C SER A 15 -5.49 11.94 0.10
N PRO A 16 -6.38 12.11 -0.90
CA PRO A 16 -6.00 12.56 -2.25
C PRO A 16 -5.16 13.84 -2.27
N MET A 17 -5.27 14.70 -1.23
CA MET A 17 -4.44 15.90 -1.07
C MET A 17 -2.95 15.60 -0.96
N PHE A 18 -2.56 14.39 -0.57
CA PHE A 18 -1.17 13.98 -0.53
C PHE A 18 -0.48 14.16 -1.89
N ALA A 19 -1.20 14.02 -3.01
CA ALA A 19 -0.66 14.27 -4.35
C ALA A 19 -0.09 15.69 -4.53
N VAL A 20 -0.66 16.71 -3.87
CA VAL A 20 -0.25 18.12 -3.98
C VAL A 20 0.31 18.69 -2.67
N ARG A 21 0.14 17.98 -1.57
CA ARG A 21 0.68 18.33 -0.24
C ARG A 21 1.50 17.14 0.29
N PRO A 22 2.78 17.04 -0.11
CA PRO A 22 3.58 15.83 0.13
C PRO A 22 3.94 15.60 1.59
N SER A 23 3.60 16.52 2.50
CA SER A 23 3.89 16.44 3.94
C SER A 23 5.32 15.97 4.23
N LYS A 24 5.53 15.24 5.32
CA LYS A 24 6.81 14.57 5.64
C LYS A 24 7.02 13.29 4.83
N ALA A 25 5.95 12.61 4.45
CA ALA A 25 6.02 11.30 3.79
C ALA A 25 6.51 11.38 2.33
N GLY A 26 6.09 12.40 1.58
CA GLY A 26 6.45 12.53 0.15
C GLY A 26 7.96 12.54 -0.10
N PRO A 27 8.76 13.42 0.54
CA PRO A 27 10.22 13.39 0.43
C PRO A 27 10.84 12.04 0.81
N LEU A 28 10.33 11.36 1.84
CA LEU A 28 10.82 10.04 2.26
C LEU A 28 10.56 8.98 1.17
N LEU A 29 9.37 8.99 0.56
CA LEU A 29 9.07 8.09 -0.58
C LEU A 29 9.94 8.41 -1.80
N THR A 30 10.20 9.70 -2.08
CA THR A 30 11.08 10.11 -3.19
C THR A 30 12.51 9.62 -2.95
N ASP A 31 13.02 9.73 -1.74
CA ASP A 31 14.36 9.24 -1.40
C ASP A 31 14.42 7.71 -1.45
N LEU A 32 13.39 7.01 -0.99
CA LEU A 32 13.28 5.56 -1.16
C LEU A 32 13.29 5.19 -2.64
N GLY A 33 12.50 5.88 -3.48
CA GLY A 33 12.44 5.60 -4.93
C GLY A 33 13.80 5.71 -5.63
N ARG A 34 14.65 6.67 -5.22
CA ARG A 34 16.02 6.80 -5.75
C ARG A 34 16.96 5.66 -5.36
N ARG A 35 16.68 4.97 -4.26
CA ARG A 35 17.46 3.81 -3.78
C ARG A 35 17.01 2.49 -4.37
N LEU A 36 15.80 2.45 -4.96
CA LEU A 36 15.29 1.25 -5.61
C LEU A 36 16.18 0.89 -6.81
N PRO A 37 16.45 -0.40 -7.06
CA PRO A 37 17.12 -0.83 -8.27
C PRO A 37 16.19 -0.66 -9.49
N SER A 38 16.67 -1.01 -10.67
CA SER A 38 15.81 -1.06 -11.86
C SER A 38 14.68 -2.08 -11.68
N LEU A 39 13.46 -1.60 -11.74
CA LEU A 39 12.24 -2.38 -11.58
C LEU A 39 11.72 -2.86 -12.95
N LEU A 40 11.20 -4.09 -12.99
CA LEU A 40 10.43 -4.58 -14.12
C LEU A 40 9.02 -3.96 -14.12
N ALA A 41 8.38 -3.93 -12.95
CA ALA A 41 7.06 -3.33 -12.73
C ALA A 41 6.83 -3.11 -11.22
N VAL A 42 5.77 -2.38 -10.89
CA VAL A 42 5.17 -2.33 -9.55
C VAL A 42 3.84 -3.06 -9.58
N LEU A 43 3.57 -3.89 -8.57
CA LEU A 43 2.26 -4.48 -8.35
C LEU A 43 1.69 -3.92 -7.05
N VAL A 44 0.54 -3.24 -7.13
CA VAL A 44 -0.09 -2.55 -6.00
C VAL A 44 -1.40 -3.22 -5.61
N LEU A 45 -1.56 -3.57 -4.33
CA LEU A 45 -2.86 -3.81 -3.72
C LEU A 45 -3.40 -2.47 -3.20
N SER A 46 -4.60 -2.05 -3.64
CA SER A 46 -5.25 -0.84 -3.16
C SER A 46 -6.62 -1.14 -2.54
N PRO A 47 -7.00 -0.47 -1.42
CA PRO A 47 -8.31 -0.64 -0.79
C PRO A 47 -9.46 -0.05 -1.59
N HIS A 48 -9.19 0.75 -2.63
CA HIS A 48 -10.19 1.47 -3.41
C HIS A 48 -10.76 0.67 -4.58
N TRP A 49 -10.21 -0.49 -4.87
CA TRP A 49 -10.75 -1.42 -5.84
C TRP A 49 -11.16 -2.72 -5.17
N SER A 50 -12.41 -2.78 -4.70
CA SER A 50 -12.97 -3.96 -4.03
C SER A 50 -13.70 -4.85 -5.03
N THR A 51 -13.59 -6.15 -4.83
CA THR A 51 -14.32 -7.19 -5.59
C THR A 51 -14.98 -8.19 -4.64
N ASP A 52 -16.01 -8.88 -5.10
CA ASP A 52 -16.74 -9.81 -4.23
C ASP A 52 -15.91 -11.05 -3.90
N PHE A 53 -15.40 -11.76 -4.91
CA PHE A 53 -14.76 -13.04 -4.70
C PHE A 53 -13.43 -13.21 -5.44
N GLU A 54 -13.37 -12.81 -6.69
CA GLU A 54 -12.18 -12.96 -7.53
C GLU A 54 -11.18 -11.82 -7.28
N VAL A 55 -9.90 -12.13 -7.36
CA VAL A 55 -8.86 -11.10 -7.52
C VAL A 55 -8.91 -10.62 -8.96
N GLU A 56 -9.14 -9.35 -9.18
CA GLU A 56 -8.97 -8.74 -10.49
C GLU A 56 -7.60 -8.07 -10.60
N ILE A 57 -7.01 -8.14 -11.80
CA ILE A 57 -5.68 -7.60 -12.07
C ILE A 57 -5.78 -6.69 -13.29
N THR A 58 -5.29 -5.43 -13.17
CA THR A 58 -5.20 -4.53 -14.34
C THR A 58 -4.26 -5.14 -15.39
N ALA A 59 -4.75 -5.27 -16.62
CA ALA A 59 -4.02 -5.90 -17.72
C ALA A 59 -3.99 -5.04 -18.99
N GLY A 60 -4.53 -3.82 -18.93
CA GLY A 60 -4.43 -2.86 -20.03
C GLY A 60 -2.99 -2.34 -20.19
N PRO A 61 -2.55 -2.02 -21.43
CA PRO A 61 -1.19 -1.53 -21.68
C PRO A 61 -0.97 -0.08 -21.19
N GLN A 62 -2.04 0.68 -20.99
CA GLN A 62 -2.04 2.06 -20.53
C GLN A 62 -3.24 2.31 -19.61
N PRO A 63 -3.14 1.91 -18.32
CA PRO A 63 -4.24 2.13 -17.39
C PRO A 63 -4.46 3.63 -17.14
N GLU A 64 -5.72 4.06 -17.13
CA GLU A 64 -6.07 5.44 -16.85
C GLU A 64 -5.83 5.82 -15.39
N THR A 65 -5.59 7.11 -15.13
CA THR A 65 -5.60 7.67 -13.77
C THR A 65 -7.05 7.87 -13.34
N ILE A 66 -7.51 7.11 -12.35
CA ILE A 66 -8.89 7.21 -11.83
C ILE A 66 -8.92 8.22 -10.68
N HIS A 67 -9.89 9.14 -10.72
CA HIS A 67 -10.19 10.07 -9.63
C HIS A 67 -11.43 9.57 -8.87
N ASP A 68 -11.22 8.53 -8.08
CA ASP A 68 -12.24 7.83 -7.29
C ASP A 68 -12.63 8.56 -5.99
N PHE A 69 -12.51 9.88 -5.99
CA PHE A 69 -12.81 10.77 -4.87
C PHE A 69 -13.66 11.95 -5.32
N GLY A 70 -14.30 12.64 -4.37
CA GLY A 70 -15.13 13.81 -4.63
C GLY A 70 -14.96 14.89 -3.56
N GLY A 71 -15.33 16.15 -3.93
CA GLY A 71 -15.30 17.28 -2.98
C GLY A 71 -13.92 17.89 -2.74
N PHE A 72 -12.92 17.56 -3.55
CA PHE A 72 -11.57 18.10 -3.50
C PHE A 72 -11.36 19.27 -4.46
N PRO A 73 -10.27 20.07 -4.31
CA PRO A 73 -9.91 21.14 -5.23
C PRO A 73 -9.74 20.62 -6.68
N GLU A 74 -10.12 21.46 -7.64
CA GLU A 74 -10.12 21.09 -9.07
C GLU A 74 -8.74 20.68 -9.60
N GLU A 75 -7.67 21.21 -8.98
CA GLU A 75 -6.29 20.85 -9.35
C GLU A 75 -6.03 19.34 -9.27
N LEU A 76 -6.63 18.64 -8.30
CA LEU A 76 -6.46 17.18 -8.15
C LEU A 76 -7.04 16.40 -9.33
N TYR A 77 -8.17 16.85 -9.90
CA TYR A 77 -8.80 16.16 -11.03
C TYR A 77 -8.06 16.35 -12.36
N ARG A 78 -7.09 17.29 -12.39
CA ARG A 78 -6.20 17.52 -13.53
C ARG A 78 -4.93 16.68 -13.49
N LEU A 79 -4.59 16.14 -12.33
CA LEU A 79 -3.39 15.31 -12.20
C LEU A 79 -3.54 14.03 -13.03
N ARG A 80 -2.41 13.59 -13.57
CA ARG A 80 -2.31 12.31 -14.28
C ARG A 80 -1.01 11.63 -13.86
N TYR A 81 -1.10 10.33 -13.70
CA TYR A 81 0.06 9.47 -13.48
C TYR A 81 0.15 8.46 -14.64
N PRO A 82 0.77 8.84 -15.77
CA PRO A 82 0.69 8.11 -17.04
C PRO A 82 1.68 6.94 -17.10
N ALA A 83 1.78 6.16 -16.01
CA ALA A 83 2.59 4.97 -16.00
C ALA A 83 2.05 3.95 -17.00
N PRO A 84 2.91 3.26 -17.77
CA PRO A 84 2.46 2.15 -18.61
C PRO A 84 1.95 1.01 -17.75
N GLY A 85 1.05 0.20 -18.28
CA GLY A 85 0.69 -1.09 -17.70
C GLY A 85 1.70 -2.18 -18.03
N ALA A 86 1.58 -3.33 -17.36
CA ALA A 86 2.45 -4.48 -17.57
C ALA A 86 1.61 -5.77 -17.80
N PRO A 87 0.98 -5.94 -18.99
CA PRO A 87 0.13 -7.11 -19.27
C PRO A 87 0.81 -8.45 -19.05
N GLU A 88 2.14 -8.54 -19.30
CA GLU A 88 2.91 -9.75 -19.09
C GLU A 88 3.04 -10.08 -17.59
N VAL A 89 3.31 -9.06 -16.76
CA VAL A 89 3.36 -9.23 -15.31
C VAL A 89 1.97 -9.56 -14.76
N ALA A 90 0.92 -8.94 -15.29
CA ALA A 90 -0.46 -9.26 -14.92
C ALA A 90 -0.81 -10.72 -15.21
N ARG A 91 -0.40 -11.26 -16.37
CA ARG A 91 -0.60 -12.69 -16.69
C ARG A 91 0.20 -13.60 -15.78
N LEU A 92 1.46 -13.28 -15.51
CA LEU A 92 2.29 -14.08 -14.59
C LEU A 92 1.68 -14.07 -13.17
N ALA A 93 1.21 -12.93 -12.68
CA ALA A 93 0.52 -12.83 -11.39
C ALA A 93 -0.77 -13.69 -11.38
N ALA A 94 -1.55 -13.65 -12.46
CA ALA A 94 -2.75 -14.47 -12.59
C ALA A 94 -2.44 -15.97 -12.60
N GLU A 95 -1.38 -16.39 -13.30
CA GLU A 95 -0.94 -17.79 -13.32
C GLU A 95 -0.52 -18.27 -11.93
N ILE A 96 0.23 -17.46 -11.18
CA ILE A 96 0.65 -17.75 -9.80
C ILE A 96 -0.58 -17.90 -8.90
N LEU A 97 -1.53 -16.97 -8.95
CA LEU A 97 -2.76 -17.01 -8.14
C LEU A 97 -3.63 -18.20 -8.49
N ALA A 98 -3.86 -18.44 -9.78
CA ALA A 98 -4.63 -19.60 -10.25
C ALA A 98 -3.98 -20.92 -9.83
N GLY A 99 -2.66 -21.01 -9.92
CA GLY A 99 -1.90 -22.18 -9.46
C GLY A 99 -2.03 -22.45 -7.96
N ALA A 100 -2.28 -21.41 -7.16
CA ALA A 100 -2.57 -21.49 -5.73
C ALA A 100 -4.07 -21.69 -5.42
N GLY A 101 -4.93 -21.82 -6.44
CA GLY A 101 -6.37 -21.99 -6.29
C GLY A 101 -7.12 -20.70 -5.95
N VAL A 102 -6.50 -19.54 -6.12
CA VAL A 102 -7.15 -18.24 -5.92
C VAL A 102 -7.90 -17.87 -7.21
N PRO A 103 -9.22 -17.64 -7.16
CA PRO A 103 -9.96 -17.17 -8.32
C PRO A 103 -9.43 -15.81 -8.77
N VAL A 104 -9.11 -15.68 -10.06
CA VAL A 104 -8.47 -14.50 -10.62
C VAL A 104 -8.99 -14.18 -12.01
N ARG A 105 -9.11 -12.87 -12.31
CA ARG A 105 -9.52 -12.38 -13.63
C ARG A 105 -8.64 -11.19 -14.06
N LEU A 106 -8.24 -11.16 -15.32
CA LEU A 106 -7.58 -10.02 -15.93
C LEU A 106 -8.64 -8.97 -16.34
N ASN A 107 -8.38 -7.71 -16.03
CA ASN A 107 -9.24 -6.58 -16.35
C ASN A 107 -8.45 -5.56 -17.19
N THR A 108 -8.81 -5.42 -18.46
CA THR A 108 -8.12 -4.50 -19.39
C THR A 108 -8.66 -3.08 -19.36
N GLU A 109 -9.79 -2.85 -18.67
CA GLU A 109 -10.48 -1.55 -18.62
C GLU A 109 -10.20 -0.79 -17.32
N GLN A 110 -9.87 -1.49 -16.22
CA GLN A 110 -9.59 -0.87 -14.95
C GLN A 110 -8.31 -0.03 -15.01
N GLY A 111 -8.42 1.22 -14.56
CA GLY A 111 -7.29 2.12 -14.37
C GLY A 111 -6.67 2.02 -12.98
N LEU A 112 -5.81 2.97 -12.65
CA LEU A 112 -5.16 3.09 -11.33
C LEU A 112 -5.98 4.06 -10.46
N ASP A 113 -6.46 3.60 -9.31
CA ASP A 113 -7.14 4.45 -8.33
C ASP A 113 -6.15 5.30 -7.52
N HIS A 114 -6.65 6.24 -6.70
CA HIS A 114 -5.77 7.16 -5.98
C HIS A 114 -4.91 6.46 -4.91
N GLY A 115 -5.33 5.34 -4.36
CA GLY A 115 -4.50 4.54 -3.46
C GLY A 115 -3.27 3.96 -4.15
N ALA A 116 -3.32 3.79 -5.47
CA ALA A 116 -2.16 3.38 -6.27
C ALA A 116 -1.37 4.59 -6.78
N TRP A 117 -1.99 5.52 -7.54
CA TRP A 117 -1.22 6.54 -8.25
C TRP A 117 -0.70 7.66 -7.34
N VAL A 118 -1.38 8.01 -6.24
CA VAL A 118 -0.92 9.11 -5.36
C VAL A 118 0.42 8.78 -4.70
N PRO A 119 0.60 7.66 -3.98
CA PRO A 119 1.91 7.35 -3.40
C PRO A 119 2.97 7.09 -4.47
N LEU A 120 2.60 6.54 -5.63
CA LEU A 120 3.56 6.31 -6.73
C LEU A 120 4.04 7.62 -7.36
N MET A 121 3.28 8.71 -7.36
CA MET A 121 3.75 10.03 -7.78
C MET A 121 4.94 10.53 -6.95
N HIS A 122 5.03 10.14 -5.68
CA HIS A 122 6.17 10.48 -4.83
C HIS A 122 7.29 9.45 -4.94
N LEU A 123 6.94 8.16 -4.96
CA LEU A 123 7.93 7.08 -5.01
C LEU A 123 8.65 7.01 -6.37
N LEU A 124 7.90 7.14 -7.47
CA LEU A 124 8.37 6.99 -8.86
C LEU A 124 7.82 8.15 -9.73
N PRO A 125 8.25 9.38 -9.49
CA PRO A 125 7.64 10.59 -10.07
C PRO A 125 7.72 10.67 -11.60
N GLU A 126 8.66 9.94 -12.22
CA GLU A 126 8.79 9.94 -13.68
C GLU A 126 7.72 9.10 -14.41
N ALA A 127 6.92 8.30 -13.66
CA ALA A 127 5.88 7.42 -14.18
C ALA A 127 6.34 6.51 -15.34
N LYS A 128 7.62 6.09 -15.35
CA LYS A 128 8.20 5.25 -16.41
C LYS A 128 8.16 3.76 -16.10
N VAL A 129 8.07 3.42 -14.81
CA VAL A 129 7.98 2.02 -14.39
C VAL A 129 6.55 1.53 -14.61
N PRO A 130 6.36 0.39 -15.29
CA PRO A 130 5.03 -0.18 -15.49
C PRO A 130 4.33 -0.50 -14.17
N VAL A 131 3.00 -0.30 -14.13
CA VAL A 131 2.18 -0.55 -12.93
C VAL A 131 1.08 -1.55 -13.24
N VAL A 132 0.94 -2.51 -12.35
CA VAL A 132 -0.20 -3.43 -12.24
C VAL A 132 -0.87 -3.18 -10.92
N GLN A 133 -2.18 -3.00 -10.92
CA GLN A 133 -2.98 -2.94 -9.70
C GLN A 133 -3.79 -4.21 -9.55
N ILE A 134 -3.92 -4.73 -8.32
CA ILE A 134 -4.80 -5.83 -7.99
C ILE A 134 -5.93 -5.36 -7.09
N SER A 135 -7.10 -5.94 -7.26
CA SER A 135 -8.25 -5.69 -6.41
C SER A 135 -8.11 -6.36 -5.05
N MET A 136 -8.89 -5.87 -4.11
CA MET A 136 -9.05 -6.45 -2.78
C MET A 136 -10.39 -7.22 -2.74
N PRO A 137 -10.38 -8.55 -2.81
CA PRO A 137 -11.59 -9.33 -2.69
C PRO A 137 -12.15 -9.29 -1.25
N SER A 138 -13.46 -9.49 -1.10
CA SER A 138 -14.15 -9.37 0.19
C SER A 138 -13.62 -10.30 1.30
N TRP A 139 -12.94 -11.38 0.94
CA TRP A 139 -12.29 -12.29 1.88
C TRP A 139 -10.89 -11.83 2.32
N ALA A 140 -10.34 -10.79 1.73
CA ALA A 140 -9.02 -10.25 2.05
C ALA A 140 -9.01 -9.51 3.40
N ASN A 141 -9.40 -10.19 4.48
CA ASN A 141 -9.10 -9.75 5.83
C ASN A 141 -7.58 -9.80 6.07
N PRO A 142 -7.02 -9.37 7.21
CA PRO A 142 -5.57 -9.37 7.43
C PRO A 142 -4.89 -10.69 7.10
N ALA A 143 -5.45 -11.83 7.50
CA ALA A 143 -4.87 -13.15 7.21
C ALA A 143 -4.96 -13.52 5.72
N GLY A 144 -6.08 -13.20 5.06
CA GLY A 144 -6.27 -13.45 3.62
C GLY A 144 -5.34 -12.59 2.78
N ALA A 145 -5.14 -11.33 3.14
CA ALA A 145 -4.20 -10.43 2.45
C ALA A 145 -2.74 -10.87 2.65
N PHE A 146 -2.39 -11.32 3.84
CA PHE A 146 -1.07 -11.91 4.10
C PHE A 146 -0.82 -13.13 3.21
N ALA A 147 -1.78 -14.05 3.13
CA ALA A 147 -1.68 -15.22 2.25
C ALA A 147 -1.59 -14.83 0.76
N LEU A 148 -2.33 -13.79 0.34
CA LEU A 148 -2.24 -13.24 -1.01
C LEU A 148 -0.83 -12.70 -1.30
N GLY A 149 -0.26 -11.95 -0.36
CA GLY A 149 1.12 -11.46 -0.44
C GLY A 149 2.13 -12.60 -0.56
N GLN A 150 2.01 -13.63 0.29
CA GLN A 150 2.88 -14.83 0.22
C GLN A 150 2.79 -15.53 -1.14
N THR A 151 1.59 -15.64 -1.69
CA THR A 151 1.36 -16.26 -3.00
C THR A 151 2.07 -15.48 -4.12
N LEU A 152 2.05 -14.15 -4.06
CA LEU A 152 2.67 -13.28 -5.08
C LEU A 152 4.15 -12.97 -4.80
N ALA A 153 4.70 -13.33 -3.65
CA ALA A 153 6.10 -13.09 -3.27
C ALA A 153 7.14 -13.50 -4.33
N PRO A 154 6.95 -14.60 -5.11
CA PRO A 154 7.90 -15.00 -6.15
C PRO A 154 8.14 -13.92 -7.20
N LEU A 155 7.19 -13.01 -7.46
CA LEU A 155 7.34 -11.89 -8.39
C LEU A 155 8.49 -10.93 -8.01
N ALA A 156 8.86 -10.87 -6.73
CA ALA A 156 9.97 -10.02 -6.27
C ALA A 156 11.32 -10.46 -6.89
N ALA A 157 11.53 -11.75 -7.13
CA ALA A 157 12.72 -12.28 -7.81
C ALA A 157 12.74 -11.94 -9.30
N GLU A 158 11.57 -11.72 -9.91
CA GLU A 158 11.43 -11.29 -11.29
C GLU A 158 11.68 -9.77 -11.46
N GLY A 159 11.84 -9.04 -10.35
CA GLY A 159 12.06 -7.59 -10.36
C GLY A 159 10.75 -6.78 -10.28
N VAL A 160 9.68 -7.37 -9.80
CA VAL A 160 8.42 -6.69 -9.53
C VAL A 160 8.40 -6.23 -8.07
N LEU A 161 8.20 -4.93 -7.85
CA LEU A 161 8.04 -4.37 -6.52
C LEU A 161 6.59 -4.56 -6.04
N LEU A 162 6.42 -5.31 -4.96
CA LEU A 162 5.10 -5.57 -4.36
C LEU A 162 4.79 -4.48 -3.33
N VAL A 163 3.66 -3.78 -3.51
CA VAL A 163 3.25 -2.65 -2.68
C VAL A 163 1.86 -2.90 -2.12
N GLY A 164 1.73 -2.92 -0.81
CA GLY A 164 0.45 -2.79 -0.13
C GLY A 164 0.18 -1.32 0.17
N SER A 165 -0.81 -0.75 -0.49
CA SER A 165 -1.26 0.60 -0.25
C SER A 165 -2.43 0.60 0.74
N GLY A 166 -2.47 1.61 1.62
CA GLY A 166 -3.51 1.74 2.61
C GLY A 166 -3.34 3.01 3.43
N SER A 167 -3.68 2.93 4.68
CA SER A 167 -3.36 3.96 5.68
C SER A 167 -3.14 3.26 7.01
N LEU A 168 -2.08 3.60 7.72
CA LEU A 168 -1.78 2.92 8.99
C LEU A 168 -2.82 3.25 10.07
N THR A 169 -3.48 4.40 9.99
CA THR A 169 -4.68 4.76 10.73
C THR A 169 -5.66 5.45 9.77
N HIS A 170 -6.94 5.04 9.78
CA HIS A 170 -7.93 5.55 8.82
C HIS A 170 -9.30 5.71 9.50
N ASN A 171 -9.48 6.83 10.20
CA ASN A 171 -10.76 7.21 10.79
C ASN A 171 -11.26 8.53 10.22
N LEU A 172 -11.92 8.47 9.07
CA LEU A 172 -12.46 9.65 8.40
C LEU A 172 -13.50 10.41 9.22
N ARG A 173 -14.18 9.73 10.17
CA ARG A 173 -15.12 10.40 11.07
C ARG A 173 -14.39 11.40 11.98
N ASP A 174 -13.24 11.00 12.51
CA ASP A 174 -12.42 11.87 13.35
C ASP A 174 -11.78 12.98 12.50
N VAL A 175 -11.27 12.67 11.30
CA VAL A 175 -10.74 13.66 10.34
C VAL A 175 -11.77 14.75 10.01
N PHE A 176 -12.94 14.37 9.51
CA PHE A 176 -14.00 15.34 9.16
C PHE A 176 -14.59 16.04 10.38
N GLY A 177 -14.59 15.39 11.54
CA GLY A 177 -14.97 15.98 12.80
C GLY A 177 -14.05 17.12 13.20
N SER A 178 -12.73 16.92 13.13
CA SER A 178 -11.71 17.94 13.40
C SER A 178 -11.84 19.11 12.42
N MET A 179 -11.86 18.83 11.12
CA MET A 179 -11.99 19.85 10.07
C MET A 179 -13.23 20.73 10.22
N SER A 180 -14.34 20.17 10.75
CA SER A 180 -15.59 20.90 10.97
C SER A 180 -15.68 21.58 12.34
N GLY A 181 -14.63 21.51 13.17
CA GLY A 181 -14.64 22.07 14.53
C GLY A 181 -15.66 21.43 15.46
N ARG A 182 -16.08 20.19 15.21
CA ARG A 182 -17.10 19.49 16.00
C ARG A 182 -16.55 19.20 17.40
N ALA A 183 -17.24 19.69 18.43
CA ALA A 183 -16.97 19.31 19.81
C ALA A 183 -17.14 17.80 19.99
N GLY A 184 -16.16 17.13 20.63
CA GLY A 184 -16.21 15.68 20.89
C GLY A 184 -15.43 14.80 19.90
N VAL A 185 -14.64 15.40 18.99
CA VAL A 185 -13.52 14.71 18.35
C VAL A 185 -12.52 14.43 19.47
N GLY A 186 -12.38 13.17 19.84
CA GLY A 186 -11.52 12.77 20.95
C GLY A 186 -10.04 13.06 20.68
N ASP A 187 -9.23 12.90 21.70
CA ASP A 187 -7.78 13.00 21.64
C ASP A 187 -7.21 12.11 20.51
N ALA A 188 -6.33 12.68 19.69
CA ALA A 188 -5.60 11.97 18.63
C ALA A 188 -4.53 11.00 19.17
N GLY A 189 -4.34 10.91 20.49
CA GLY A 189 -3.35 10.05 21.13
C GLY A 189 -3.47 8.56 20.75
N TYR A 190 -4.64 8.11 20.30
CA TYR A 190 -4.80 6.74 19.79
C TYR A 190 -4.00 6.48 18.51
N VAL A 191 -3.78 7.51 17.69
CA VAL A 191 -2.97 7.40 16.47
C VAL A 191 -1.55 7.04 16.82
N ASP A 192 -0.93 7.75 17.77
CA ASP A 192 0.43 7.47 18.22
C ASP A 192 0.51 6.13 18.97
N ALA A 193 -0.50 5.79 19.76
CA ALA A 193 -0.54 4.50 20.45
C ALA A 193 -0.62 3.33 19.46
N PHE A 194 -1.48 3.43 18.44
CA PHE A 194 -1.64 2.39 17.43
C PHE A 194 -0.37 2.25 16.56
N ARG A 195 0.15 3.37 15.99
CA ARG A 195 1.36 3.34 15.16
C ARG A 195 2.60 2.87 15.94
N GLY A 196 2.73 3.26 17.21
CA GLY A 196 3.78 2.80 18.09
C GLY A 196 3.72 1.30 18.32
N TRP A 197 2.51 0.76 18.54
CA TRP A 197 2.30 -0.67 18.71
C TRP A 197 2.64 -1.44 17.41
N ILE A 198 2.21 -1.00 16.23
CA ILE A 198 2.57 -1.62 14.95
C ILE A 198 4.09 -1.65 14.77
N ARG A 199 4.77 -0.50 14.99
CA ARG A 199 6.24 -0.43 14.88
C ARG A 199 6.93 -1.43 15.83
N GLN A 200 6.43 -1.56 17.05
CA GLN A 200 6.94 -2.53 18.02
C GLN A 200 6.78 -3.98 17.52
N GLN A 201 5.60 -4.35 16.99
CA GLN A 201 5.39 -5.70 16.47
C GLN A 201 6.27 -5.99 15.24
N LEU A 202 6.41 -5.01 14.32
CA LEU A 202 7.30 -5.14 13.17
C LEU A 202 8.76 -5.36 13.60
N GLN A 203 9.24 -4.58 14.57
CA GLN A 203 10.60 -4.73 15.12
C GLN A 203 10.81 -6.05 15.85
N ALA A 204 9.78 -6.57 16.48
CA ALA A 204 9.80 -7.88 17.14
C ALA A 204 9.63 -9.06 16.15
N GLY A 205 9.23 -8.81 14.91
CA GLY A 205 8.88 -9.85 13.94
C GLY A 205 7.57 -10.59 14.30
N ASP A 206 6.72 -10.03 15.18
CA ASP A 206 5.46 -10.65 15.60
C ASP A 206 4.36 -10.39 14.56
N VAL A 207 4.44 -11.09 13.42
CA VAL A 207 3.46 -11.01 12.34
C VAL A 207 2.08 -11.45 12.82
N GLU A 208 2.00 -12.49 13.67
CA GLU A 208 0.72 -12.97 14.18
C GLU A 208 -0.02 -11.88 14.99
N ALA A 209 0.71 -11.09 15.77
CA ALA A 209 0.11 -9.96 16.47
C ALA A 209 -0.50 -8.96 15.51
N ILE A 210 0.20 -8.64 14.42
CA ILE A 210 -0.28 -7.70 13.40
C ILE A 210 -1.52 -8.26 12.68
N LEU A 211 -1.55 -9.54 12.34
CA LEU A 211 -2.73 -10.17 11.74
C LEU A 211 -3.94 -10.20 12.68
N ASP A 212 -3.72 -10.29 13.99
CA ASP A 212 -4.76 -10.24 15.03
C ASP A 212 -4.91 -8.83 15.68
N TYR A 213 -4.53 -7.78 14.94
CA TYR A 213 -4.47 -6.41 15.45
C TYR A 213 -5.78 -5.93 16.10
N ARG A 214 -6.93 -6.38 15.54
CA ARG A 214 -8.27 -6.02 16.05
C ARG A 214 -8.43 -6.31 17.52
N ARG A 215 -7.82 -7.39 18.02
CA ARG A 215 -7.90 -7.85 19.41
C ARG A 215 -6.73 -7.39 20.24
N ARG A 216 -5.57 -7.18 19.62
CA ARG A 216 -4.29 -7.00 20.32
C ARG A 216 -3.78 -5.56 20.35
N ALA A 217 -4.10 -4.78 19.33
CA ALA A 217 -3.61 -3.40 19.24
C ALA A 217 -4.48 -2.44 20.08
N PRO A 218 -3.86 -1.40 20.67
CA PRO A 218 -4.60 -0.36 21.34
C PRO A 218 -5.49 0.40 20.34
N ASP A 219 -6.71 0.70 20.75
CA ASP A 219 -7.67 1.50 19.97
C ASP A 219 -7.91 1.03 18.52
N ALA A 220 -7.67 -0.25 18.22
CA ALA A 220 -7.75 -0.81 16.87
C ALA A 220 -9.05 -0.48 16.12
N ALA A 221 -10.21 -0.59 16.81
CA ALA A 221 -11.51 -0.28 16.24
C ALA A 221 -11.70 1.22 15.95
N ARG A 222 -11.00 2.08 16.67
CA ARG A 222 -11.00 3.53 16.43
C ARG A 222 -10.01 3.91 15.33
N ALA A 223 -8.82 3.32 15.34
CA ALA A 223 -7.82 3.53 14.29
C ALA A 223 -8.34 3.08 12.91
N HIS A 224 -9.10 1.99 12.90
CA HIS A 224 -9.72 1.42 11.70
C HIS A 224 -11.19 1.05 11.99
N PRO A 225 -12.16 1.95 11.81
CA PRO A 225 -13.59 1.60 11.89
C PRO A 225 -13.97 0.47 10.93
N THR A 226 -13.34 0.45 9.76
CA THR A 226 -13.38 -0.62 8.74
C THR A 226 -11.95 -1.06 8.42
N GLU A 227 -11.74 -2.29 7.91
CA GLU A 227 -10.40 -2.91 7.86
C GLU A 227 -9.65 -2.67 6.53
N GLU A 228 -10.33 -2.24 5.48
CA GLU A 228 -9.79 -2.22 4.11
C GLU A 228 -8.48 -1.43 3.98
N HIS A 229 -8.33 -0.31 4.69
CA HIS A 229 -7.11 0.49 4.65
C HIS A 229 -5.95 -0.09 5.48
N PHE A 230 -6.23 -1.02 6.39
CA PHE A 230 -5.19 -1.73 7.12
C PHE A 230 -4.60 -2.90 6.32
N VAL A 231 -5.40 -3.51 5.47
CA VAL A 231 -5.11 -4.77 4.76
C VAL A 231 -3.84 -4.70 3.89
N GLY A 232 -3.47 -3.51 3.41
CA GLY A 232 -2.22 -3.29 2.67
C GLY A 232 -0.96 -3.69 3.45
N LEU A 233 -0.93 -3.50 4.79
CA LEU A 233 0.22 -3.90 5.61
C LEU A 233 0.37 -5.43 5.70
N PRO A 234 -0.65 -6.22 6.06
CA PRO A 234 -0.60 -7.67 5.96
C PRO A 234 -0.17 -8.19 4.59
N PHE A 235 -0.68 -7.63 3.49
CA PHE A 235 -0.26 -7.99 2.15
C PHE A 235 1.25 -7.80 1.95
N ALA A 236 1.76 -6.62 2.32
CA ALA A 236 3.17 -6.32 2.21
C ALA A 236 4.03 -7.25 3.10
N LEU A 237 3.56 -7.59 4.31
CA LEU A 237 4.23 -8.55 5.20
C LEU A 237 4.29 -9.94 4.59
N GLY A 238 3.22 -10.40 3.94
CA GLY A 238 3.21 -11.70 3.26
C GLY A 238 4.14 -11.75 2.04
N ALA A 239 4.25 -10.64 1.32
CA ALA A 239 5.11 -10.51 0.14
C ALA A 239 6.58 -10.27 0.47
N GLY A 240 6.87 -9.72 1.66
CA GLY A 240 8.19 -9.29 2.08
C GLY A 240 8.96 -10.35 2.86
N ARG A 241 10.14 -9.94 3.30
CA ARG A 241 11.08 -10.76 4.09
C ARG A 241 11.53 -9.96 5.31
N LEU A 242 10.58 -9.81 6.26
CA LEU A 242 10.79 -9.02 7.46
C LEU A 242 12.01 -9.48 8.29
N ASP A 243 12.31 -10.78 8.26
CA ASP A 243 13.47 -11.40 8.89
C ASP A 243 14.81 -10.97 8.27
N GLU A 244 14.82 -10.50 7.02
CA GLU A 244 16.02 -9.99 6.36
C GLU A 244 16.27 -8.50 6.64
N GLY A 245 15.23 -7.74 6.96
CA GLY A 245 15.35 -6.32 7.29
C GLY A 245 14.02 -5.59 7.37
N LEU A 246 14.06 -4.47 8.09
CA LEU A 246 12.96 -3.53 8.24
C LEU A 246 13.49 -2.11 8.20
N GLU A 247 12.96 -1.29 7.30
CA GLU A 247 13.13 0.15 7.36
C GLU A 247 11.79 0.82 7.64
N ILE A 248 11.76 1.71 8.62
CA ILE A 248 10.58 2.48 9.01
C ILE A 248 10.74 3.90 8.50
N LEU A 249 9.87 4.31 7.59
CA LEU A 249 9.76 5.68 7.12
C LEU A 249 8.70 6.39 7.96
N ASP A 250 9.15 7.19 8.93
CA ASP A 250 8.27 7.97 9.80
C ASP A 250 7.67 9.16 9.03
N GLY A 251 6.55 8.92 8.36
CA GLY A 251 5.84 9.92 7.55
C GLY A 251 5.10 10.99 8.35
N GLY A 252 5.01 10.83 9.68
CA GLY A 252 4.22 11.73 10.53
C GLY A 252 2.73 11.40 10.52
N VAL A 253 1.93 12.39 10.87
CA VAL A 253 0.46 12.29 10.90
C VAL A 253 -0.11 13.47 10.11
N ASP A 254 -0.94 13.19 9.13
CA ASP A 254 -1.68 14.19 8.36
C ASP A 254 -3.11 14.29 8.87
N ASP A 255 -3.73 15.48 8.71
CA ASP A 255 -5.11 15.75 9.11
C ASP A 255 -5.43 15.26 10.55
N ASP A 256 -4.46 15.37 11.46
CA ASP A 256 -4.47 14.96 12.89
C ASP A 256 -4.66 13.44 13.15
N PHE A 257 -5.14 12.67 12.18
CA PHE A 257 -5.58 11.28 12.41
C PHE A 257 -5.07 10.26 11.38
N LEU A 258 -4.43 10.69 10.31
CA LEU A 258 -3.91 9.80 9.27
C LEU A 258 -2.40 9.60 9.45
N SER A 259 -1.99 8.46 9.98
CA SER A 259 -0.56 8.13 10.02
C SER A 259 -0.05 7.86 8.62
N MET A 260 1.01 8.58 8.24
CA MET A 260 1.65 8.51 6.93
C MET A 260 2.89 7.63 6.93
N ASP A 261 3.00 6.72 7.90
CA ASP A 261 4.13 5.79 7.94
C ASP A 261 4.16 4.87 6.72
N ALA A 262 5.38 4.57 6.28
CA ALA A 262 5.63 3.53 5.29
C ALA A 262 6.71 2.57 5.79
N TYR A 263 6.69 1.34 5.31
CA TYR A 263 7.60 0.29 5.74
C TYR A 263 8.22 -0.42 4.54
N VAL A 264 9.53 -0.64 4.60
CA VAL A 264 10.27 -1.51 3.67
C VAL A 264 10.52 -2.83 4.38
N LEU A 265 10.01 -3.92 3.82
CA LEU A 265 10.05 -5.27 4.42
C LEU A 265 11.01 -6.17 3.63
N GLY A 266 12.23 -6.27 4.11
CA GLY A 266 13.38 -6.87 3.44
C GLY A 266 14.51 -5.87 3.23
N LYS A 267 15.59 -6.29 2.59
CA LYS A 267 16.74 -5.43 2.29
C LYS A 267 16.70 -4.88 0.87
N LEU A 268 17.05 -3.62 0.73
CA LEU A 268 17.35 -3.07 -0.59
C LEU A 268 18.68 -3.66 -1.11
N PRO A 269 18.79 -4.00 -2.40
CA PRO A 269 19.98 -4.64 -2.95
C PRO A 269 21.29 -3.84 -2.76
N ASN A 270 21.19 -2.53 -2.62
CA ASN A 270 22.35 -1.64 -2.44
C ASN A 270 22.82 -1.53 -0.98
N ASP A 271 22.03 -1.94 -0.01
CA ASP A 271 22.41 -1.91 1.41
C ASP A 271 23.32 -3.08 1.81
N ALA A 272 23.54 -4.05 0.91
CA ALA A 272 24.41 -5.22 1.14
C ALA A 272 25.90 -4.94 0.97
N GLN A 273 26.31 -3.72 0.63
CA GLN A 273 27.72 -3.33 0.33
C GLN A 273 28.31 -2.34 1.34
N SER A 274 27.61 -2.04 2.44
CA SER A 274 28.10 -1.14 3.49
C SER A 274 28.44 -1.88 4.78
#